data_017d0ff8beaa6c8d18c942c67eb3e3bf
#
_entry.id   017d0ff8beaa6c8d18c942c67eb3e3bf
#
_cell.length_a   1.000
_cell.length_b   1.000
_cell.length_c   1.000
_cell.angle_alpha   90.00
_cell.angle_beta   90.00
_cell.angle_gamma   90.00
#
_symmetry.space_group_name_H-M   'P 1'
#
loop_
_entity.id
_entity.type
_entity.pdbx_description
1 polymer ?
#
loop_
_entity_poly.entity_id
_entity_poly.type
_entity_poly.pdbx_seq_one_letter_code
_entity_poly.pdbx_strand_id
1 'polypeptide(L)'
;MNARILCCIFNYCEHDGAMAWANRLSPHFDTLILDSGSQPPCPHPLAVHLDNIYYAGLMNEACRRGQEDGYGWVMVVTSDLLISDKHAARLVETMKQIAHSTNVGLYQPSTAWKGRSLPQSRCHWTGRLRCTNFQEGWFHLVRLDLLEKVCPIDLSLNRLGWGIDLALSHYARIGKLLVLVDDRIRVVHPGGSGYNKEEALRQMRAWHATLPGYTSPRHFRPLKEPVAYEE
;
A
#
# COMPACT_ATOMS: atom_id res chain seq x y z
N MET A 1 4.78 9.39 18.65
CA MET A 1 5.00 8.51 17.48
C MET A 1 5.88 9.27 16.50
N ASN A 2 6.83 8.60 15.82
CA ASN A 2 7.66 9.25 14.80
C ASN A 2 6.78 9.48 13.55
N ALA A 3 6.70 10.72 13.06
CA ALA A 3 5.93 11.10 11.88
C ALA A 3 6.72 10.99 10.55
N ARG A 4 7.97 10.49 10.59
CA ARG A 4 8.77 10.28 9.37
C ARG A 4 8.16 9.19 8.51
N ILE A 5 8.07 9.46 7.22
CA ILE A 5 7.54 8.55 6.20
C ILE A 5 8.69 8.11 5.28
N LEU A 6 8.86 6.80 5.11
CA LEU A 6 9.66 6.23 4.02
C LEU A 6 8.73 5.92 2.85
N CYS A 7 9.00 6.47 1.68
CA CYS A 7 8.24 6.17 0.46
C CYS A 7 8.97 5.12 -0.39
N CYS A 8 8.34 3.98 -0.59
CA CYS A 8 8.83 2.87 -1.40
C CYS A 8 7.97 2.70 -2.66
N ILE A 9 8.55 2.94 -3.82
CA ILE A 9 7.91 2.75 -5.12
C ILE A 9 8.29 1.36 -5.62
N PHE A 10 7.32 0.46 -5.76
CA PHE A 10 7.54 -0.90 -6.23
C PHE A 10 7.55 -0.92 -7.74
N ASN A 11 8.69 -1.29 -8.32
CA ASN A 11 8.89 -1.30 -9.76
C ASN A 11 9.26 -2.69 -10.29
N TYR A 12 8.65 -3.01 -11.44
CA TYR A 12 9.06 -4.11 -12.30
C TYR A 12 8.77 -3.72 -13.75
N CYS A 13 9.79 -3.32 -14.50
CA CYS A 13 9.72 -2.91 -15.91
C CYS A 13 8.77 -1.73 -16.25
N GLU A 14 8.27 -0.98 -15.25
CA GLU A 14 7.40 0.19 -15.42
C GLU A 14 8.15 1.47 -15.01
N HIS A 15 9.31 1.74 -15.66
CA HIS A 15 10.24 2.77 -15.23
C HIS A 15 9.67 4.19 -15.28
N ASP A 16 8.90 4.52 -16.31
CA ASP A 16 8.32 5.87 -16.46
C ASP A 16 7.40 6.20 -15.29
N GLY A 17 6.55 5.25 -14.90
CA GLY A 17 5.67 5.38 -13.74
C GLY A 17 6.46 5.49 -12.43
N ALA A 18 7.47 4.63 -12.25
CA ALA A 18 8.32 4.67 -11.06
C ALA A 18 9.06 6.01 -10.93
N MET A 19 9.66 6.52 -12.02
CA MET A 19 10.34 7.80 -12.05
C MET A 19 9.38 8.97 -11.81
N ALA A 20 8.17 8.91 -12.39
CA ALA A 20 7.15 9.93 -12.16
C ALA A 20 6.73 10.01 -10.69
N TRP A 21 6.57 8.87 -10.01
CA TRP A 21 6.30 8.83 -8.57
C TRP A 21 7.48 9.35 -7.75
N ALA A 22 8.71 8.93 -8.07
CA ALA A 22 9.93 9.37 -7.37
C ALA A 22 10.09 10.88 -7.45
N ASN A 23 9.94 11.48 -8.64
CA ASN A 23 10.04 12.91 -8.84
C ASN A 23 8.99 13.72 -8.06
N ARG A 24 7.79 13.15 -7.84
CA ARG A 24 6.72 13.81 -7.06
C ARG A 24 6.92 13.68 -5.55
N LEU A 25 7.51 12.59 -5.08
CA LEU A 25 7.57 12.29 -3.65
C LEU A 25 8.90 12.71 -3.01
N SER A 26 10.02 12.58 -3.71
CA SER A 26 11.35 12.84 -3.15
C SER A 26 11.60 14.29 -2.68
N PRO A 27 10.92 15.33 -3.20
CA PRO A 27 11.03 16.66 -2.61
C PRO A 27 10.40 16.79 -1.21
N HIS A 28 9.63 15.81 -0.77
CA HIS A 28 8.82 15.88 0.45
C HIS A 28 9.12 14.78 1.46
N PHE A 29 9.60 13.63 1.00
CA PHE A 29 9.81 12.42 1.80
C PHE A 29 11.09 11.70 1.39
N ASP A 30 11.67 10.95 2.30
CA ASP A 30 12.70 9.96 1.98
C ASP A 30 12.08 8.91 1.03
N THR A 31 12.62 8.81 -0.18
CA THR A 31 11.98 8.06 -1.28
C THR A 31 12.97 7.11 -1.93
N LEU A 32 12.52 5.89 -2.20
CA LEU A 32 13.25 4.84 -2.91
C LEU A 32 12.38 4.22 -3.99
N ILE A 33 13.00 3.83 -5.11
CA ILE A 33 12.42 2.90 -6.09
C ILE A 33 13.00 1.53 -5.78
N LEU A 34 12.19 0.59 -5.34
CA LEU A 34 12.59 -0.80 -5.18
C LEU A 34 12.33 -1.53 -6.49
N ASP A 35 13.39 -1.70 -7.28
CA ASP A 35 13.35 -2.26 -8.64
C ASP A 35 13.60 -3.77 -8.60
N SER A 36 12.53 -4.55 -8.75
CA SER A 36 12.52 -6.00 -8.55
C SER A 36 12.80 -6.77 -9.84
N GLY A 37 14.08 -6.78 -10.26
CA GLY A 37 14.54 -7.61 -11.38
C GLY A 37 14.16 -7.09 -12.76
N SER A 38 13.99 -5.78 -12.92
CA SER A 38 13.73 -5.19 -14.24
C SER A 38 14.89 -5.38 -15.22
N GLN A 39 14.58 -5.61 -16.48
CA GLN A 39 15.55 -5.72 -17.58
C GLN A 39 15.14 -4.79 -18.74
N PRO A 40 15.89 -3.68 -19.01
CA PRO A 40 17.05 -3.18 -18.25
C PRO A 40 16.67 -2.69 -16.85
N PRO A 41 17.63 -2.48 -15.94
CA PRO A 41 17.37 -1.89 -14.61
C PRO A 41 16.84 -0.45 -14.71
N CYS A 42 16.06 -0.04 -13.71
CA CYS A 42 15.55 1.33 -13.63
C CYS A 42 16.69 2.34 -13.53
N PRO A 43 16.79 3.33 -14.44
CA PRO A 43 17.94 4.25 -14.51
C PRO A 43 17.91 5.39 -13.48
N HIS A 44 16.88 5.47 -12.64
CA HIS A 44 16.72 6.58 -11.69
C HIS A 44 17.73 6.48 -10.53
N PRO A 45 18.34 7.59 -10.05
CA PRO A 45 19.35 7.56 -8.97
C PRO A 45 18.82 7.08 -7.61
N LEU A 46 17.51 7.12 -7.39
CA LEU A 46 16.87 6.56 -6.20
C LEU A 46 16.50 5.07 -6.33
N ALA A 47 16.87 4.42 -7.44
CA ALA A 47 16.58 3.01 -7.65
C ALA A 47 17.54 2.12 -6.86
N VAL A 48 16.96 1.17 -6.15
CA VAL A 48 17.65 0.06 -5.51
C VAL A 48 17.32 -1.18 -6.32
N HIS A 49 18.35 -1.71 -7.00
CA HIS A 49 18.20 -2.88 -7.86
C HIS A 49 18.24 -4.16 -7.03
N LEU A 50 17.21 -4.95 -7.14
CA LEU A 50 17.03 -6.21 -6.44
C LEU A 50 16.82 -7.34 -7.45
N ASP A 51 17.10 -8.58 -7.07
CA ASP A 51 16.58 -9.72 -7.81
C ASP A 51 15.05 -9.67 -7.87
N ASN A 52 14.43 -10.45 -8.76
CA ASN A 52 12.96 -10.48 -8.80
C ASN A 52 12.41 -11.19 -7.55
N ILE A 53 12.15 -10.38 -6.51
CA ILE A 53 11.63 -10.82 -5.21
C ILE A 53 10.09 -10.70 -5.12
N TYR A 54 9.43 -10.27 -6.18
CA TYR A 54 7.99 -10.08 -6.26
C TYR A 54 7.43 -9.12 -5.20
N TYR A 55 6.10 -8.98 -5.16
CA TYR A 55 5.45 -8.00 -4.29
C TYR A 55 5.71 -8.28 -2.79
N ALA A 56 5.67 -9.55 -2.34
CA ALA A 56 5.90 -9.88 -0.94
C ALA A 56 7.34 -9.60 -0.49
N GLY A 57 8.32 -9.89 -1.34
CA GLY A 57 9.71 -9.55 -1.07
C GLY A 57 9.95 -8.04 -1.00
N LEU A 58 9.29 -7.27 -1.89
CA LEU A 58 9.33 -5.81 -1.83
C LEU A 58 8.70 -5.25 -0.55
N MET A 59 7.61 -5.84 -0.06
CA MET A 59 7.02 -5.47 1.24
C MET A 59 7.96 -5.76 2.41
N ASN A 60 8.65 -6.92 2.39
CA ASN A 60 9.65 -7.26 3.40
C ASN A 60 10.81 -6.25 3.39
N GLU A 61 11.31 -5.89 2.21
CA GLU A 61 12.39 -4.91 2.07
C GLU A 61 11.98 -3.51 2.53
N ALA A 62 10.77 -3.07 2.19
CA ALA A 62 10.22 -1.80 2.65
C ALA A 62 10.07 -1.76 4.20
N CYS A 63 9.58 -2.87 4.79
CA CYS A 63 9.48 -3.01 6.24
C CYS A 63 10.86 -2.96 6.92
N ARG A 64 11.82 -3.75 6.44
CA ARG A 64 13.19 -3.80 6.97
C ARG A 64 13.84 -2.41 6.98
N ARG A 65 13.77 -1.68 5.86
CA ARG A 65 14.32 -0.31 5.78
C ARG A 65 13.60 0.65 6.71
N GLY A 66 12.28 0.53 6.80
CA GLY A 66 11.50 1.33 7.76
C GLY A 66 11.96 1.15 9.19
N GLN A 67 12.27 -0.09 9.59
CA GLN A 67 12.77 -0.45 10.92
C GLN A 67 14.20 0.06 11.14
N GLU A 68 15.13 -0.25 10.24
CA GLU A 68 16.55 0.09 10.39
C GLU A 68 16.80 1.59 10.53
N ASP A 69 16.03 2.41 9.78
CA ASP A 69 16.20 3.87 9.78
C ASP A 69 15.20 4.58 10.72
N GLY A 70 14.39 3.84 11.47
CA GLY A 70 13.50 4.33 12.52
C GLY A 70 12.37 5.21 12.01
N TYR A 71 11.74 4.86 10.89
CA TYR A 71 10.54 5.53 10.39
C TYR A 71 9.31 5.16 11.25
N GLY A 72 8.31 6.05 11.29
CA GLY A 72 7.02 5.74 11.90
C GLY A 72 6.02 5.18 10.91
N TRP A 73 6.23 5.47 9.62
CA TRP A 73 5.35 5.11 8.52
C TRP A 73 6.12 4.64 7.29
N VAL A 74 5.53 3.70 6.58
CA VAL A 74 6.00 3.26 5.26
C VAL A 74 4.87 3.50 4.25
N MET A 75 5.18 4.24 3.20
CA MET A 75 4.32 4.36 2.04
C MET A 75 4.79 3.40 0.95
N VAL A 76 3.87 2.63 0.41
CA VAL A 76 4.10 1.73 -0.73
C VAL A 76 3.17 2.14 -1.86
N VAL A 77 3.70 2.23 -3.06
CA VAL A 77 2.93 2.47 -4.29
C VAL A 77 3.50 1.62 -5.43
N THR A 78 2.61 1.01 -6.22
CA THR A 78 3.03 0.31 -7.44
C THR A 78 3.26 1.31 -8.58
N SER A 79 4.31 1.07 -9.39
CA SER A 79 4.75 2.00 -10.45
C SER A 79 3.72 2.23 -11.55
N ASP A 80 2.77 1.31 -11.74
CA ASP A 80 1.69 1.39 -12.74
C ASP A 80 0.54 2.32 -12.37
N LEU A 81 0.51 2.84 -11.12
CA LEU A 81 -0.52 3.80 -10.71
C LEU A 81 -0.32 5.16 -11.35
N LEU A 82 -1.42 5.73 -11.85
CA LEU A 82 -1.45 7.07 -12.43
C LEU A 82 -2.16 8.05 -11.49
N ILE A 83 -1.55 9.23 -11.32
CA ILE A 83 -2.09 10.33 -10.52
C ILE A 83 -1.86 11.67 -11.22
N SER A 84 -2.83 12.57 -11.19
CA SER A 84 -2.63 13.94 -11.68
C SER A 84 -1.83 14.77 -10.68
N ASP A 85 -1.13 15.81 -11.16
CA ASP A 85 -0.30 16.67 -10.30
C ASP A 85 -1.10 17.33 -9.17
N LYS A 86 -2.34 17.76 -9.46
CA LYS A 86 -3.27 18.30 -8.46
C LYS A 86 -3.56 17.28 -7.34
N HIS A 87 -3.80 16.03 -7.69
CA HIS A 87 -4.06 14.99 -6.72
C HIS A 87 -2.78 14.56 -5.99
N ALA A 88 -1.62 14.58 -6.66
CA ALA A 88 -0.34 14.29 -6.04
C ALA A 88 0.03 15.31 -4.96
N ALA A 89 -0.14 16.61 -5.24
CA ALA A 89 0.09 17.66 -4.25
C ALA A 89 -0.80 17.49 -3.02
N ARG A 90 -2.10 17.19 -3.22
CA ARG A 90 -3.01 16.92 -2.11
C ARG A 90 -2.64 15.66 -1.34
N LEU A 91 -2.19 14.61 -2.03
CA LEU A 91 -1.73 13.37 -1.42
C LEU A 91 -0.58 13.63 -0.46
N VAL A 92 0.43 14.39 -0.88
CA VAL A 92 1.58 14.77 -0.05
C VAL A 92 1.13 15.45 1.25
N GLU A 93 0.25 16.45 1.15
CA GLU A 93 -0.24 17.16 2.34
C GLU A 93 -1.08 16.26 3.26
N THR A 94 -1.95 15.43 2.68
CA THR A 94 -2.74 14.48 3.48
C THR A 94 -1.85 13.45 4.17
N MET A 95 -0.82 12.92 3.51
CA MET A 95 0.11 11.97 4.12
C MET A 95 0.84 12.58 5.32
N LYS A 96 1.29 13.85 5.20
CA LYS A 96 1.90 14.57 6.33
C LYS A 96 0.95 14.67 7.53
N GLN A 97 -0.32 15.02 7.28
CA GLN A 97 -1.34 15.11 8.33
C GLN A 97 -1.59 13.74 8.99
N ILE A 98 -1.81 12.70 8.17
CA ILE A 98 -2.04 11.33 8.66
C ILE A 98 -0.87 10.80 9.50
N ALA A 99 0.37 11.13 9.14
CA ALA A 99 1.55 10.67 9.88
C ALA A 99 1.61 11.19 11.34
N HIS A 100 0.92 12.27 11.65
CA HIS A 100 0.77 12.77 13.03
C HIS A 100 -0.40 12.13 13.79
N SER A 101 -1.26 11.36 13.12
CA SER A 101 -2.41 10.72 13.76
C SER A 101 -2.00 9.51 14.60
N THR A 102 -2.60 9.37 15.77
CA THR A 102 -2.37 8.23 16.68
C THR A 102 -3.34 7.08 16.47
N ASN A 103 -4.48 7.33 15.82
CA ASN A 103 -5.56 6.35 15.65
C ASN A 103 -5.70 5.79 14.22
N VAL A 104 -4.92 6.30 13.25
CA VAL A 104 -4.89 5.76 11.89
C VAL A 104 -3.82 4.68 11.77
N GLY A 105 -4.18 3.55 11.17
CA GLY A 105 -3.23 2.47 10.86
C GLY A 105 -2.90 2.37 9.38
N LEU A 106 -3.90 2.66 8.54
CA LEU A 106 -3.80 2.54 7.08
C LEU A 106 -4.50 3.72 6.40
N TYR A 107 -3.88 4.22 5.34
CA TYR A 107 -4.46 5.24 4.47
C TYR A 107 -4.15 4.93 3.00
N GLN A 108 -5.11 5.22 2.11
CA GLN A 108 -4.90 5.24 0.66
C GLN A 108 -5.80 6.29 -0.03
N PRO A 109 -5.40 6.78 -1.23
CA PRO A 109 -6.31 7.51 -2.12
C PRO A 109 -7.38 6.57 -2.68
N SER A 110 -8.50 7.11 -3.17
CA SER A 110 -9.51 6.32 -3.88
C SER A 110 -9.13 6.06 -5.33
N THR A 111 -9.68 4.97 -5.92
CA THR A 111 -9.56 4.72 -7.36
C THR A 111 -10.70 5.33 -8.14
N ALA A 112 -10.49 5.59 -9.43
CA ALA A 112 -11.55 5.97 -10.34
C ALA A 112 -12.64 4.86 -10.37
N TRP A 113 -13.92 5.28 -10.46
CA TRP A 113 -15.08 4.38 -10.43
C TRP A 113 -15.05 3.28 -11.51
N LYS A 114 -14.46 3.56 -12.66
CA LYS A 114 -14.38 2.63 -13.82
C LYS A 114 -13.09 1.79 -13.79
N GLY A 115 -12.78 1.15 -12.69
CA GLY A 115 -11.60 0.30 -12.56
C GLY A 115 -11.95 -1.12 -12.12
N ARG A 116 -10.93 -1.98 -12.04
CA ARG A 116 -11.04 -3.33 -11.48
C ARG A 116 -10.97 -3.36 -9.95
N SER A 117 -10.84 -2.18 -9.32
CA SER A 117 -10.74 -2.05 -7.87
C SER A 117 -12.01 -2.49 -7.15
N LEU A 118 -11.83 -2.97 -5.93
CA LEU A 118 -12.91 -3.38 -5.06
C LEU A 118 -13.76 -2.17 -4.61
N PRO A 119 -15.04 -2.37 -4.27
CA PRO A 119 -15.94 -1.27 -3.88
C PRO A 119 -15.38 -0.37 -2.77
N GLN A 120 -14.64 -0.92 -1.80
CA GLN A 120 -14.06 -0.18 -0.68
C GLN A 120 -13.05 0.88 -1.13
N SER A 121 -12.26 0.58 -2.15
CA SER A 121 -11.22 1.46 -2.68
C SER A 121 -11.72 2.44 -3.74
N ARG A 122 -12.92 2.21 -4.29
CA ARG A 122 -13.50 3.10 -5.30
C ARG A 122 -13.88 4.45 -4.70
N CYS A 123 -13.78 5.51 -5.51
CA CYS A 123 -14.28 6.83 -5.15
C CYS A 123 -15.81 6.81 -5.02
N HIS A 124 -16.33 7.18 -3.87
CA HIS A 124 -17.76 7.32 -3.59
C HIS A 124 -18.25 8.76 -3.73
N TRP A 125 -17.39 9.67 -4.25
CA TRP A 125 -17.72 11.07 -4.50
C TRP A 125 -18.13 11.86 -3.23
N THR A 126 -17.77 11.37 -2.05
CA THR A 126 -18.11 12.04 -0.79
C THR A 126 -17.32 13.34 -0.60
N GLY A 127 -16.19 13.49 -1.31
CA GLY A 127 -15.27 14.63 -1.13
C GLY A 127 -14.57 14.64 0.22
N ARG A 128 -14.51 13.51 0.93
CA ARG A 128 -14.02 13.37 2.31
C ARG A 128 -13.10 12.16 2.46
N LEU A 129 -12.43 12.09 3.61
CA LEU A 129 -11.85 10.86 4.13
C LEU A 129 -12.98 9.92 4.60
N ARG A 130 -12.90 8.66 4.24
CA ARG A 130 -13.84 7.61 4.66
C ARG A 130 -13.15 6.56 5.51
N CYS A 131 -13.78 6.15 6.60
CA CYS A 131 -13.42 4.91 7.25
C CYS A 131 -13.90 3.72 6.41
N THR A 132 -13.06 2.71 6.30
CA THR A 132 -13.36 1.45 5.63
C THR A 132 -12.82 0.28 6.44
N ASN A 133 -13.16 -0.93 6.07
CA ASN A 133 -12.63 -2.14 6.70
C ASN A 133 -11.54 -2.82 5.88
N PHE A 134 -11.20 -2.26 4.70
CA PHE A 134 -10.26 -2.87 3.78
C PHE A 134 -9.67 -1.83 2.80
N GLN A 135 -8.41 -2.03 2.42
CA GLN A 135 -7.69 -1.32 1.34
C GLN A 135 -7.07 -2.34 0.39
N GLU A 136 -6.89 -1.96 -0.88
CA GLU A 136 -6.21 -2.79 -1.88
C GLU A 136 -4.70 -2.53 -1.89
N GLY A 137 -3.92 -3.54 -2.26
CA GLY A 137 -2.47 -3.59 -2.14
C GLY A 137 -1.67 -2.69 -3.11
N TRP A 138 -2.30 -1.94 -4.01
CA TRP A 138 -1.59 -1.09 -4.98
C TRP A 138 -1.07 0.24 -4.38
N PHE A 139 -1.59 0.66 -3.23
CA PHE A 139 -1.12 1.79 -2.44
C PHE A 139 -1.39 1.55 -0.95
N HIS A 140 -0.39 1.77 -0.12
CA HIS A 140 -0.53 1.81 1.33
C HIS A 140 0.34 2.91 1.92
N LEU A 141 -0.25 3.79 2.73
CA LEU A 141 0.49 4.47 3.79
C LEU A 141 0.15 3.70 5.06
N VAL A 142 1.11 2.97 5.59
CA VAL A 142 0.93 2.05 6.72
C VAL A 142 1.84 2.44 7.88
N ARG A 143 1.31 2.42 9.10
CA ARG A 143 2.14 2.54 10.30
C ARG A 143 3.13 1.38 10.37
N LEU A 144 4.37 1.69 10.73
CA LEU A 144 5.41 0.66 10.76
C LEU A 144 5.09 -0.46 11.77
N ASP A 145 4.60 -0.14 12.96
CA ASP A 145 4.23 -1.14 13.97
C ASP A 145 3.08 -2.07 13.55
N LEU A 146 2.25 -1.62 12.60
CA LEU A 146 1.23 -2.45 11.96
C LEU A 146 1.85 -3.33 10.86
N LEU A 147 2.76 -2.78 10.07
CA LEU A 147 3.46 -3.51 9.02
C LEU A 147 4.31 -4.65 9.61
N GLU A 148 4.95 -4.43 10.75
CA GLU A 148 5.73 -5.42 11.52
C GLU A 148 4.91 -6.63 12.00
N LYS A 149 3.59 -6.52 12.10
CA LYS A 149 2.71 -7.66 12.42
C LYS A 149 2.52 -8.62 11.25
N VAL A 150 2.86 -8.15 10.05
CA VAL A 150 2.66 -8.88 8.79
C VAL A 150 4.01 -9.31 8.20
N CYS A 151 5.04 -8.49 8.37
CA CYS A 151 6.40 -8.76 7.91
C CYS A 151 7.28 -9.33 9.04
N PRO A 152 8.24 -10.20 8.71
CA PRO A 152 8.55 -10.67 7.35
C PRO A 152 7.53 -11.71 6.85
N ILE A 153 7.12 -11.56 5.61
CA ILE A 153 6.28 -12.53 4.90
C ILE A 153 7.17 -13.71 4.49
N ASP A 154 6.75 -14.93 4.80
CA ASP A 154 7.43 -16.13 4.33
C ASP A 154 7.25 -16.30 2.81
N LEU A 155 8.31 -16.03 2.06
CA LEU A 155 8.30 -16.07 0.59
C LEU A 155 8.13 -17.49 0.04
N SER A 156 8.39 -18.53 0.83
CA SER A 156 8.10 -19.92 0.45
C SER A 156 6.60 -20.21 0.43
N LEU A 157 5.82 -19.48 1.21
CA LEU A 157 4.36 -19.59 1.29
C LEU A 157 3.64 -18.57 0.41
N ASN A 158 4.11 -17.31 0.39
CA ASN A 158 3.43 -16.22 -0.34
C ASN A 158 4.42 -15.24 -0.99
N ARG A 159 5.06 -15.64 -2.09
CA ARG A 159 5.96 -14.73 -2.81
C ARG A 159 5.21 -13.71 -3.68
N LEU A 160 4.00 -14.06 -4.17
CA LEU A 160 3.20 -13.20 -5.05
C LEU A 160 2.53 -12.04 -4.30
N GLY A 161 2.39 -12.14 -2.96
CA GLY A 161 1.95 -11.04 -2.11
C GLY A 161 0.44 -10.83 -2.02
N TRP A 162 -0.39 -11.74 -2.57
CA TRP A 162 -1.84 -11.62 -2.40
C TRP A 162 -2.24 -11.77 -0.93
N GLY A 163 -3.20 -10.93 -0.50
CA GLY A 163 -3.76 -10.97 0.85
C GLY A 163 -2.96 -10.21 1.91
N ILE A 164 -1.83 -9.57 1.56
CA ILE A 164 -1.10 -8.68 2.48
C ILE A 164 -2.00 -7.54 2.94
N ASP A 165 -2.74 -6.96 2.02
CA ASP A 165 -3.76 -5.93 2.23
C ASP A 165 -4.88 -6.40 3.18
N LEU A 166 -5.32 -7.64 3.04
CA LEU A 166 -6.28 -8.27 3.95
C LEU A 166 -5.71 -8.44 5.37
N ALA A 167 -4.46 -8.89 5.47
CA ALA A 167 -3.79 -9.08 6.76
C ALA A 167 -3.56 -7.73 7.47
N LEU A 168 -3.07 -6.70 6.77
CA LEU A 168 -2.90 -5.36 7.30
C LEU A 168 -4.22 -4.79 7.81
N SER A 169 -5.28 -4.89 7.00
CA SER A 169 -6.62 -4.41 7.38
C SER A 169 -7.19 -5.17 8.59
N HIS A 170 -6.92 -6.48 8.67
CA HIS A 170 -7.31 -7.30 9.82
C HIS A 170 -6.62 -6.86 11.11
N TYR A 171 -5.29 -6.70 11.08
CA TYR A 171 -4.53 -6.28 12.25
C TYR A 171 -4.79 -4.82 12.65
N ALA A 172 -5.06 -3.93 11.70
CA ALA A 172 -5.52 -2.58 12.00
C ALA A 172 -6.81 -2.61 12.82
N ARG A 173 -7.80 -3.41 12.40
CA ARG A 173 -9.08 -3.58 13.10
C ARG A 173 -8.89 -4.14 14.52
N ILE A 174 -8.06 -5.18 14.70
CA ILE A 174 -7.78 -5.74 16.03
C ILE A 174 -7.11 -4.68 16.91
N GLY A 175 -6.19 -3.89 16.35
CA GLY A 175 -5.52 -2.79 17.04
C GLY A 175 -6.41 -1.56 17.26
N LYS A 176 -7.69 -1.60 16.84
CA LYS A 176 -8.62 -0.45 16.88
C LYS A 176 -8.10 0.78 16.12
N LEU A 177 -7.32 0.53 15.07
CA LEU A 177 -6.80 1.57 14.20
C LEU A 177 -7.75 1.77 13.00
N LEU A 178 -7.86 3.01 12.58
CA LEU A 178 -8.67 3.38 11.42
C LEU A 178 -7.97 2.96 10.12
N VAL A 179 -8.79 2.52 9.19
CA VAL A 179 -8.42 2.26 7.78
C VAL A 179 -9.14 3.31 6.94
N LEU A 180 -8.40 4.21 6.30
CA LEU A 180 -8.96 5.39 5.63
C LEU A 180 -8.77 5.33 4.12
N VAL A 181 -9.82 5.68 3.38
CA VAL A 181 -9.79 5.93 1.93
C VAL A 181 -10.18 7.37 1.66
N ASP A 182 -9.39 8.07 0.85
CA ASP A 182 -9.57 9.49 0.56
C ASP A 182 -10.27 9.72 -0.78
N ASP A 183 -11.56 10.07 -0.73
CA ASP A 183 -12.36 10.39 -1.92
C ASP A 183 -12.01 11.75 -2.54
N ARG A 184 -11.20 12.58 -1.88
CA ARG A 184 -10.70 13.86 -2.41
C ARG A 184 -9.57 13.67 -3.41
N ILE A 185 -8.92 12.49 -3.36
CA ILE A 185 -7.75 12.12 -4.17
C ILE A 185 -8.08 10.87 -4.97
N ARG A 186 -7.90 10.96 -6.28
CA ARG A 186 -8.18 9.86 -7.19
C ARG A 186 -6.94 9.44 -7.94
N VAL A 187 -6.69 8.13 -7.94
CA VAL A 187 -5.69 7.48 -8.78
C VAL A 187 -6.37 6.61 -9.81
N VAL A 188 -5.65 6.29 -10.87
CA VAL A 188 -6.09 5.30 -11.86
C VAL A 188 -5.15 4.10 -11.72
N HIS A 189 -5.73 2.94 -11.41
CA HIS A 189 -5.04 1.67 -11.41
C HIS A 189 -5.41 0.93 -12.70
N PRO A 190 -4.51 0.79 -13.67
CA PRO A 190 -4.81 0.15 -14.95
C PRO A 190 -5.32 -1.28 -14.77
N GLY A 191 -4.86 -1.93 -13.71
CA GLY A 191 -5.30 -3.25 -13.31
C GLY A 191 -4.67 -4.35 -14.15
N GLY A 192 -4.63 -5.52 -13.55
CA GLY A 192 -4.05 -6.70 -14.13
C GLY A 192 -2.89 -7.19 -13.26
N SER A 193 -2.72 -8.50 -13.24
CA SER A 193 -1.54 -9.15 -12.68
C SER A 193 -0.98 -10.07 -13.76
N GLY A 194 0.31 -10.00 -14.00
CA GLY A 194 1.00 -10.85 -14.97
C GLY A 194 1.19 -12.30 -14.51
N TYR A 195 0.58 -12.71 -13.39
CA TYR A 195 0.75 -14.03 -12.79
C TYR A 195 -0.57 -14.80 -12.65
N ASN A 196 -0.45 -16.11 -12.44
CA ASN A 196 -1.58 -17.02 -12.28
C ASN A 196 -2.35 -16.71 -10.99
N LYS A 197 -3.64 -16.38 -11.13
CA LYS A 197 -4.51 -16.01 -9.99
C LYS A 197 -4.81 -17.18 -9.05
N GLU A 198 -4.90 -18.42 -9.56
CA GLU A 198 -5.15 -19.61 -8.75
C GLU A 198 -3.96 -19.87 -7.84
N GLU A 199 -2.74 -19.75 -8.39
CA GLU A 199 -1.53 -19.87 -7.62
C GLU A 199 -1.41 -18.77 -6.57
N ALA A 200 -1.73 -17.51 -6.91
CA ALA A 200 -1.74 -16.41 -5.95
C ALA A 200 -2.74 -16.65 -4.80
N LEU A 201 -3.94 -17.16 -5.10
CA LEU A 201 -4.92 -17.53 -4.09
C LEU A 201 -4.46 -18.70 -3.20
N ARG A 202 -3.78 -19.69 -3.79
CA ARG A 202 -3.21 -20.82 -3.05
C ARG A 202 -2.15 -20.34 -2.07
N GLN A 203 -1.21 -19.51 -2.54
CA GLN A 203 -0.15 -18.91 -1.72
C GLN A 203 -0.73 -18.06 -0.60
N MET A 204 -1.68 -17.18 -0.90
CA MET A 204 -2.38 -16.37 0.09
C MET A 204 -2.99 -17.21 1.21
N ARG A 205 -3.69 -18.29 0.86
CA ARG A 205 -4.35 -19.16 1.86
C ARG A 205 -3.33 -19.89 2.74
N ALA A 206 -2.25 -20.39 2.14
CA ALA A 206 -1.18 -21.07 2.87
C ALA A 206 -0.54 -20.11 3.89
N TRP A 207 -0.21 -18.91 3.47
CA TRP A 207 0.39 -17.89 4.33
C TRP A 207 -0.58 -17.39 5.41
N HIS A 208 -1.84 -17.10 5.06
CA HIS A 208 -2.85 -16.65 6.02
C HIS A 208 -3.07 -17.65 7.16
N ALA A 209 -2.92 -18.95 6.88
CA ALA A 209 -3.04 -19.99 7.90
C ALA A 209 -1.93 -19.93 8.97
N THR A 210 -0.82 -19.25 8.70
CA THR A 210 0.30 -19.07 9.64
C THR A 210 0.19 -17.79 10.48
N LEU A 211 -0.70 -16.87 10.11
CA LEU A 211 -0.82 -15.57 10.78
C LEU A 211 -1.54 -15.69 12.12
N PRO A 212 -0.93 -15.22 13.24
CA PRO A 212 -1.53 -15.32 14.56
C PRO A 212 -2.88 -14.59 14.66
N GLY A 213 -3.93 -15.30 15.08
CA GLY A 213 -5.25 -14.70 15.28
C GLY A 213 -5.95 -14.23 14.00
N TYR A 214 -5.38 -14.50 12.83
CA TYR A 214 -6.00 -14.13 11.57
C TYR A 214 -7.22 -15.00 11.28
N THR A 215 -8.34 -14.34 11.05
CA THR A 215 -9.58 -15.02 10.60
C THR A 215 -9.87 -14.62 9.16
N SER A 216 -10.08 -15.63 8.31
CA SER A 216 -10.37 -15.40 6.88
C SER A 216 -11.51 -14.38 6.68
N PRO A 217 -11.37 -13.48 5.69
CA PRO A 217 -12.27 -12.34 5.48
C PRO A 217 -13.69 -12.70 4.97
N ARG A 218 -14.20 -13.91 5.18
CA ARG A 218 -15.62 -14.24 4.92
C ARG A 218 -16.60 -13.20 5.50
N HIS A 219 -16.10 -12.28 6.34
CA HIS A 219 -16.83 -11.22 7.02
C HIS A 219 -16.44 -9.79 6.61
N PHE A 220 -15.55 -9.58 5.60
CA PHE A 220 -15.34 -8.25 5.03
C PHE A 220 -16.55 -7.85 4.16
N ARG A 221 -17.69 -7.68 4.83
CA ARG A 221 -18.80 -6.97 4.19
C ARG A 221 -18.39 -5.50 4.11
N PRO A 222 -18.61 -4.84 2.96
CA PRO A 222 -18.47 -3.38 2.89
C PRO A 222 -19.24 -2.77 4.04
N LEU A 223 -18.69 -1.75 4.69
CA LEU A 223 -19.49 -0.94 5.62
C LEU A 223 -20.72 -0.48 4.83
N LYS A 224 -21.92 -0.68 5.40
CA LYS A 224 -23.17 -0.36 4.71
C LYS A 224 -23.25 1.12 4.33
N GLU A 225 -22.59 1.97 5.13
CA GLU A 225 -22.42 3.40 4.88
C GLU A 225 -20.98 3.82 5.20
N PRO A 226 -20.34 4.63 4.35
CA PRO A 226 -19.04 5.19 4.67
C PRO A 226 -19.18 6.16 5.84
N VAL A 227 -18.49 5.87 6.94
CA VAL A 227 -18.42 6.78 8.08
C VAL A 227 -17.43 7.89 7.71
N ALA A 228 -17.87 9.14 7.75
CA ALA A 228 -16.98 10.29 7.58
C ALA A 228 -15.94 10.29 8.72
N TYR A 229 -14.69 10.55 8.38
CA TYR A 229 -13.66 10.86 9.37
C TYR A 229 -13.80 12.35 9.69
N GLU A 230 -14.10 12.68 10.95
CA GLU A 230 -14.01 14.04 11.48
C GLU A 230 -12.61 14.21 12.06
N GLU A 231 -11.89 15.24 11.56
CA GLU A 231 -10.51 15.58 11.96
C GLU A 231 -10.46 16.09 13.40
#